data_a84a625260e8dcccb0a0318aa41c4988
#
_entry.id   a84a625260e8dcccb0a0318aa41c4988
#
_cell.length_a   1.000
_cell.length_b   1.000
_cell.length_c   1.000
_cell.angle_alpha   90.00
_cell.angle_beta   90.00
_cell.angle_gamma   90.00
#
_symmetry.space_group_name_H-M   'P 1'
#
loop_
_entity.id
_entity.type
_entity.pdbx_description
1 polymer ?
#
loop_
_entity_poly.entity_id
_entity_poly.type
_entity_poly.pdbx_seq_one_letter_code
_entity_poly.pdbx_strand_id
1 'polypeptide(L)'
;MNLSEVTKRFSPGLTLALAAFMIALSGLALWYLGRGEHLESAFVRDSQKAQLVSRMRADLYAAAEAEKSAVLAETDAASQDNARRAQAAANQVAAELKEFKALPVGNPEEVERLRRFEEAFSEYRKADEEVLALAVQNTNLKAFALSFGPASEALAKMEQALRPVFEAGGKGGKSTEAALLASRALTGALRIQALHAPHITEKSDARMDELEKRMAQADKEVRAGLGGLGSSGAPALTAYEEFQKVTVEVVRLSRLNTNVRSLDLSLGRKVKVLAVCDEALLGLKANLGGLGVKATR
;
A
#
# COMPACT_ATOMS: atom_id res chain seq x y z
N MET A 1 -45.80 -57.45 42.39
CA MET A 1 -46.67 -57.63 41.20
C MET A 1 -45.81 -58.33 40.15
N ASN A 2 -46.16 -59.60 39.86
CA ASN A 2 -45.31 -60.51 39.08
C ASN A 2 -45.52 -60.22 37.60
N LEU A 3 -44.47 -59.91 36.84
CA LEU A 3 -44.49 -59.61 35.40
C LEU A 3 -45.22 -60.68 34.57
N SER A 4 -45.26 -61.92 35.04
CA SER A 4 -45.91 -63.03 34.39
C SER A 4 -47.48 -63.00 34.39
N GLU A 5 -48.10 -62.20 35.26
CA GLU A 5 -49.57 -62.02 35.29
C GLU A 5 -50.05 -60.90 34.35
N VAL A 6 -49.20 -59.96 34.05
CA VAL A 6 -49.54 -58.84 33.16
C VAL A 6 -49.61 -59.33 31.69
N THR A 7 -48.75 -60.28 31.33
CA THR A 7 -48.66 -60.80 29.94
C THR A 7 -49.80 -61.68 29.54
N LYS A 8 -50.54 -62.29 30.48
CA LYS A 8 -51.67 -63.12 30.18
C LYS A 8 -52.97 -62.40 29.80
N ARG A 9 -53.02 -61.10 29.94
CA ARG A 9 -54.22 -60.27 29.62
C ARG A 9 -54.24 -59.65 28.24
N PHE A 10 -53.11 -59.70 27.51
CA PHE A 10 -53.03 -59.11 26.15
C PHE A 10 -53.00 -60.25 25.10
N SER A 11 -53.80 -60.07 24.06
CA SER A 11 -53.76 -61.00 22.92
C SER A 11 -52.36 -60.95 22.29
N PRO A 12 -51.83 -62.10 21.76
CA PRO A 12 -50.51 -62.14 21.12
C PRO A 12 -50.33 -61.10 20.00
N GLY A 13 -51.43 -60.71 19.37
CA GLY A 13 -51.40 -59.63 18.34
C GLY A 13 -51.16 -58.22 18.92
N LEU A 14 -51.68 -57.96 20.14
CA LEU A 14 -51.50 -56.63 20.77
C LEU A 14 -50.06 -56.44 21.28
N THR A 15 -49.43 -57.48 21.80
CA THR A 15 -48.01 -57.45 22.21
C THR A 15 -47.06 -57.28 21.04
N LEU A 16 -47.33 -57.94 19.90
CA LEU A 16 -46.55 -57.71 18.65
C LEU A 16 -46.76 -56.32 18.10
N ALA A 17 -47.95 -55.75 18.12
CA ALA A 17 -48.23 -54.40 17.66
C ALA A 17 -47.51 -53.35 18.53
N LEU A 18 -47.50 -53.51 19.86
CA LEU A 18 -46.77 -52.64 20.79
C LEU A 18 -45.24 -52.74 20.59
N ALA A 19 -44.72 -53.92 20.40
CA ALA A 19 -43.29 -54.12 20.11
C ALA A 19 -42.89 -53.45 18.77
N ALA A 20 -43.68 -53.63 17.71
CA ALA A 20 -43.44 -52.96 16.42
C ALA A 20 -43.52 -51.42 16.52
N PHE A 21 -44.47 -50.91 17.30
CA PHE A 21 -44.61 -49.47 17.56
C PHE A 21 -43.42 -48.89 18.34
N MET A 22 -42.91 -49.62 19.35
CA MET A 22 -41.71 -49.21 20.12
C MET A 22 -40.47 -49.23 19.26
N ILE A 23 -40.32 -50.23 18.36
CA ILE A 23 -39.19 -50.27 17.40
C ILE A 23 -39.28 -49.10 16.42
N ALA A 24 -40.48 -48.77 15.92
CA ALA A 24 -40.70 -47.66 15.02
C ALA A 24 -40.41 -46.31 15.72
N LEU A 25 -40.83 -46.11 16.95
CA LEU A 25 -40.52 -44.92 17.76
C LEU A 25 -39.03 -44.79 18.06
N SER A 26 -38.36 -45.91 18.40
CA SER A 26 -36.91 -45.93 18.63
C SER A 26 -36.14 -45.63 17.35
N GLY A 27 -36.57 -46.15 16.22
CA GLY A 27 -36.00 -45.85 14.90
C GLY A 27 -36.19 -44.37 14.53
N LEU A 28 -37.36 -43.81 14.78
CA LEU A 28 -37.67 -42.39 14.57
C LEU A 28 -36.84 -41.48 15.48
N ALA A 29 -36.68 -41.86 16.75
CA ALA A 29 -35.84 -41.12 17.70
C ALA A 29 -34.37 -41.12 17.33
N LEU A 30 -33.83 -42.27 16.93
CA LEU A 30 -32.45 -42.39 16.44
C LEU A 30 -32.21 -41.58 15.15
N TRP A 31 -33.18 -41.61 14.23
CA TRP A 31 -33.15 -40.83 13.00
C TRP A 31 -33.17 -39.31 13.31
N TYR A 32 -34.00 -38.88 14.27
CA TYR A 32 -34.10 -37.49 14.68
C TYR A 32 -32.84 -37.02 15.41
N LEU A 33 -32.26 -37.83 16.29
CA LEU A 33 -30.98 -37.53 16.99
C LEU A 33 -29.82 -37.48 16.00
N GLY A 34 -29.70 -38.44 15.07
CA GLY A 34 -28.65 -38.41 14.05
C GLY A 34 -28.76 -37.18 13.11
N ARG A 35 -29.99 -36.75 12.81
CA ARG A 35 -30.21 -35.52 12.03
C ARG A 35 -29.84 -34.27 12.80
N GLY A 36 -30.02 -34.24 14.13
CA GLY A 36 -29.60 -33.15 15.02
C GLY A 36 -28.06 -33.00 15.02
N GLU A 37 -27.31 -34.07 15.16
CA GLU A 37 -25.85 -34.06 15.16
C GLU A 37 -25.27 -33.53 13.82
N HIS A 38 -25.87 -33.94 12.68
CA HIS A 38 -25.46 -33.41 11.38
C HIS A 38 -25.76 -31.93 11.20
N LEU A 39 -26.87 -31.43 11.72
CA LEU A 39 -27.20 -30.00 11.66
C LEU A 39 -26.30 -29.17 12.59
N GLU A 40 -26.00 -29.67 13.78
CA GLU A 40 -25.09 -29.01 14.72
C GLU A 40 -23.65 -28.92 14.14
N SER A 41 -23.14 -30.03 13.57
CA SER A 41 -21.82 -30.04 12.94
C SER A 41 -21.73 -29.11 11.73
N ALA A 42 -22.80 -29.00 10.93
CA ALA A 42 -22.85 -28.07 9.80
C ALA A 42 -22.88 -26.62 10.29
N PHE A 43 -23.66 -26.30 11.31
CA PHE A 43 -23.74 -24.95 11.87
C PHE A 43 -22.40 -24.50 12.47
N VAL A 44 -21.73 -25.37 13.23
CA VAL A 44 -20.39 -25.08 13.81
C VAL A 44 -19.39 -24.80 12.71
N ARG A 45 -19.36 -25.62 11.65
CA ARG A 45 -18.47 -25.43 10.49
C ARG A 45 -18.75 -24.10 9.78
N ASP A 46 -20.01 -23.78 9.48
CA ASP A 46 -20.37 -22.56 8.77
C ASP A 46 -20.08 -21.30 9.62
N SER A 47 -20.24 -21.40 10.94
CA SER A 47 -19.82 -20.37 11.88
C SER A 47 -18.30 -20.18 11.87
N GLN A 48 -17.52 -21.26 11.87
CA GLN A 48 -16.06 -21.21 11.77
C GLN A 48 -15.60 -20.56 10.45
N LYS A 49 -16.21 -20.94 9.33
CA LYS A 49 -15.95 -20.31 8.02
C LYS A 49 -16.28 -18.82 8.03
N ALA A 50 -17.44 -18.44 8.56
CA ALA A 50 -17.84 -17.02 8.65
C ALA A 50 -16.89 -16.20 9.51
N GLN A 51 -16.33 -16.79 10.55
CA GLN A 51 -15.30 -16.17 11.38
C GLN A 51 -13.99 -15.99 10.61
N LEU A 52 -13.55 -17.01 9.86
CA LEU A 52 -12.36 -16.92 8.99
C LEU A 52 -12.54 -15.80 7.94
N VAL A 53 -13.67 -15.74 7.27
CA VAL A 53 -13.97 -14.67 6.30
C VAL A 53 -13.91 -13.29 6.95
N SER A 54 -14.42 -13.17 8.17
CA SER A 54 -14.37 -11.89 8.90
C SER A 54 -12.95 -11.49 9.27
N ARG A 55 -12.09 -12.44 9.64
CA ARG A 55 -10.66 -12.21 9.91
C ARG A 55 -9.92 -11.84 8.62
N MET A 56 -10.07 -12.63 7.55
CA MET A 56 -9.47 -12.31 6.24
C MET A 56 -9.79 -10.88 5.80
N ARG A 57 -11.05 -10.45 6.01
CA ARG A 57 -11.46 -9.09 5.69
C ARG A 57 -10.77 -8.04 6.55
N ALA A 58 -10.68 -8.26 7.86
CA ALA A 58 -10.00 -7.35 8.79
C ALA A 58 -8.51 -7.22 8.44
N ASP A 59 -7.82 -8.34 8.21
CA ASP A 59 -6.39 -8.36 7.88
C ASP A 59 -6.11 -7.79 6.49
N LEU A 60 -7.02 -7.96 5.53
CA LEU A 60 -6.94 -7.33 4.22
C LEU A 60 -6.97 -5.79 4.33
N TYR A 61 -7.85 -5.23 5.17
CA TYR A 61 -7.90 -3.79 5.43
C TYR A 61 -6.68 -3.32 6.23
N ALA A 62 -6.21 -4.10 7.20
CA ALA A 62 -4.97 -3.80 7.94
C ALA A 62 -3.75 -3.75 7.00
N ALA A 63 -3.66 -4.68 6.03
CA ALA A 63 -2.63 -4.65 5.00
C ALA A 63 -2.71 -3.38 4.14
N ALA A 64 -3.93 -3.00 3.70
CA ALA A 64 -4.13 -1.81 2.88
C ALA A 64 -3.83 -0.51 3.63
N GLU A 65 -4.13 -0.44 4.93
CA GLU A 65 -3.83 0.72 5.78
C GLU A 65 -2.31 0.84 6.02
N ALA A 66 -1.65 -0.26 6.35
CA ALA A 66 -0.21 -0.27 6.55
C ALA A 66 0.56 0.08 5.26
N GLU A 67 0.09 -0.37 4.10
CA GLU A 67 0.66 0.01 2.80
C GLU A 67 0.54 1.51 2.54
N LYS A 68 -0.65 2.11 2.75
CA LYS A 68 -0.82 3.57 2.64
C LYS A 68 0.09 4.33 3.59
N SER A 69 0.26 3.81 4.80
CA SER A 69 1.19 4.37 5.78
C SER A 69 2.64 4.27 5.33
N ALA A 70 3.03 3.20 4.60
CA ALA A 70 4.35 3.08 4.00
C ALA A 70 4.58 4.09 2.87
N VAL A 71 3.56 4.31 2.02
CA VAL A 71 3.60 5.27 0.91
C VAL A 71 3.71 6.72 1.40
N LEU A 72 3.04 7.04 2.51
CA LEU A 72 2.98 8.38 3.11
C LEU A 72 4.06 8.64 4.16
N ALA A 73 4.93 7.66 4.43
CA ALA A 73 5.96 7.78 5.44
C ALA A 73 6.99 8.87 5.09
N GLU A 74 7.38 9.65 6.08
CA GLU A 74 8.35 10.75 5.92
C GLU A 74 9.81 10.29 6.12
N THR A 75 10.05 9.03 6.50
CA THR A 75 11.38 8.48 6.73
C THR A 75 11.51 7.07 6.16
N ASP A 76 12.73 6.68 5.78
CA ASP A 76 13.03 5.33 5.31
C ASP A 76 12.66 4.26 6.35
N ALA A 77 12.93 4.53 7.63
CA ALA A 77 12.62 3.60 8.72
C ALA A 77 11.11 3.38 8.86
N ALA A 78 10.31 4.46 8.85
CA ALA A 78 8.86 4.38 8.96
C ALA A 78 8.24 3.69 7.73
N SER A 79 8.75 4.00 6.52
CA SER A 79 8.29 3.37 5.28
C SER A 79 8.54 1.86 5.30
N GLN A 80 9.75 1.44 5.68
CA GLN A 80 10.11 0.02 5.78
C GLN A 80 9.34 -0.72 6.88
N ASP A 81 9.09 -0.08 8.03
CA ASP A 81 8.30 -0.70 9.10
C ASP A 81 6.86 -0.94 8.67
N ASN A 82 6.22 0.08 8.10
CA ASN A 82 4.87 -0.05 7.59
C ASN A 82 4.77 -1.05 6.42
N ALA A 83 5.79 -1.13 5.54
CA ALA A 83 5.85 -2.13 4.50
C ALA A 83 5.89 -3.57 5.07
N ARG A 84 6.70 -3.81 6.12
CA ARG A 84 6.70 -5.11 6.82
C ARG A 84 5.35 -5.44 7.43
N ARG A 85 4.67 -4.46 8.03
CA ARG A 85 3.34 -4.64 8.61
C ARG A 85 2.29 -4.98 7.54
N ALA A 86 2.34 -4.30 6.39
CA ALA A 86 1.47 -4.60 5.25
C ALA A 86 1.67 -6.03 4.75
N GLN A 87 2.92 -6.45 4.55
CA GLN A 87 3.25 -7.81 4.13
C GLN A 87 2.83 -8.87 5.15
N ALA A 88 3.02 -8.60 6.46
CA ALA A 88 2.60 -9.51 7.52
C ALA A 88 1.08 -9.71 7.52
N ALA A 89 0.30 -8.63 7.42
CA ALA A 89 -1.16 -8.70 7.35
C ALA A 89 -1.65 -9.43 6.07
N ALA A 90 -1.06 -9.17 4.91
CA ALA A 90 -1.37 -9.89 3.68
C ALA A 90 -1.02 -11.39 3.77
N ASN A 91 0.06 -11.75 4.46
CA ASN A 91 0.41 -13.15 4.71
C ASN A 91 -0.58 -13.82 5.68
N GLN A 92 -1.14 -13.07 6.65
CA GLN A 92 -2.18 -13.57 7.54
C GLN A 92 -3.45 -13.91 6.76
N VAL A 93 -3.88 -13.05 5.82
CA VAL A 93 -5.00 -13.36 4.90
C VAL A 93 -4.75 -14.65 4.14
N ALA A 94 -3.51 -14.87 3.63
CA ALA A 94 -3.17 -16.10 2.92
C ALA A 94 -3.22 -17.35 3.82
N ALA A 95 -2.82 -17.23 5.08
CA ALA A 95 -2.90 -18.32 6.07
C ALA A 95 -4.36 -18.66 6.38
N GLU A 96 -5.20 -17.68 6.62
CA GLU A 96 -6.64 -17.86 6.90
C GLU A 96 -7.40 -18.43 5.68
N LEU A 97 -7.03 -18.00 4.47
CA LEU A 97 -7.54 -18.60 3.23
C LEU A 97 -7.20 -20.07 3.14
N LYS A 98 -5.97 -20.45 3.51
CA LYS A 98 -5.56 -21.86 3.56
C LYS A 98 -6.36 -22.66 4.60
N GLU A 99 -6.59 -22.09 5.79
CA GLU A 99 -7.45 -22.68 6.81
C GLU A 99 -8.89 -22.86 6.30
N PHE A 100 -9.45 -21.84 5.65
CA PHE A 100 -10.77 -21.91 5.06
C PHE A 100 -10.89 -23.05 4.04
N LYS A 101 -9.90 -23.21 3.17
CA LYS A 101 -9.85 -24.27 2.13
C LYS A 101 -9.69 -25.69 2.71
N ALA A 102 -9.18 -25.82 3.93
CA ALA A 102 -9.08 -27.10 4.62
C ALA A 102 -10.43 -27.58 5.18
N LEU A 103 -11.42 -26.68 5.32
CA LEU A 103 -12.76 -27.03 5.77
C LEU A 103 -13.58 -27.64 4.62
N PRO A 104 -14.50 -28.60 4.92
CA PRO A 104 -15.35 -29.21 3.90
C PRO A 104 -16.16 -28.15 3.13
N VAL A 105 -16.21 -28.30 1.81
CA VAL A 105 -16.97 -27.42 0.92
C VAL A 105 -18.48 -27.51 1.20
N GLY A 106 -19.15 -26.36 1.26
CA GLY A 106 -20.58 -26.30 1.56
C GLY A 106 -21.46 -26.48 0.32
N ASN A 107 -21.25 -25.64 -0.71
CA ASN A 107 -22.07 -25.64 -1.92
C ASN A 107 -21.31 -25.06 -3.12
N PRO A 108 -21.81 -25.22 -4.36
CA PRO A 108 -21.16 -24.70 -5.57
C PRO A 108 -20.99 -23.15 -5.58
N GLU A 109 -21.89 -22.42 -4.95
CA GLU A 109 -21.80 -20.95 -4.85
C GLU A 109 -20.62 -20.52 -3.95
N GLU A 110 -20.38 -21.24 -2.86
CA GLU A 110 -19.22 -21.04 -2.00
C GLU A 110 -17.91 -21.22 -2.80
N VAL A 111 -17.81 -22.28 -3.61
CA VAL A 111 -16.64 -22.54 -4.45
C VAL A 111 -16.38 -21.39 -5.41
N GLU A 112 -17.41 -20.91 -6.10
CA GLU A 112 -17.27 -19.83 -7.07
C GLU A 112 -16.88 -18.50 -6.39
N ARG A 113 -17.46 -18.18 -5.23
CA ARG A 113 -17.10 -16.96 -4.48
C ARG A 113 -15.67 -17.03 -3.92
N LEU A 114 -15.27 -18.21 -3.44
CA LEU A 114 -13.90 -18.44 -2.99
C LEU A 114 -12.90 -18.27 -4.13
N ARG A 115 -13.19 -18.83 -5.30
CA ARG A 115 -12.36 -18.70 -6.51
C ARG A 115 -12.19 -17.22 -6.91
N ARG A 116 -13.27 -16.45 -6.90
CA ARG A 116 -13.23 -14.99 -7.18
C ARG A 116 -12.36 -14.25 -6.17
N PHE A 117 -12.45 -14.60 -4.90
CA PHE A 117 -11.58 -14.01 -3.88
C PHE A 117 -10.12 -14.38 -4.12
N GLU A 118 -9.80 -15.64 -4.40
CA GLU A 118 -8.42 -16.08 -4.66
C GLU A 118 -7.78 -15.33 -5.84
N GLU A 119 -8.52 -15.18 -6.93
CA GLU A 119 -8.07 -14.44 -8.11
C GLU A 119 -7.83 -12.95 -7.78
N ALA A 120 -8.80 -12.31 -7.14
CA ALA A 120 -8.68 -10.91 -6.74
C ALA A 120 -7.54 -10.71 -5.72
N PHE A 121 -7.40 -11.60 -4.75
CA PHE A 121 -6.34 -11.53 -3.75
C PHE A 121 -4.94 -11.76 -4.35
N SER A 122 -4.81 -12.63 -5.35
CA SER A 122 -3.57 -12.78 -6.11
C SER A 122 -3.17 -11.47 -6.81
N GLU A 123 -4.11 -10.79 -7.44
CA GLU A 123 -3.88 -9.48 -8.06
C GLU A 123 -3.60 -8.38 -7.02
N TYR A 124 -4.28 -8.42 -5.87
CA TYR A 124 -4.00 -7.53 -4.75
C TYR A 124 -2.56 -7.66 -4.28
N ARG A 125 -2.06 -8.89 -4.08
CA ARG A 125 -0.68 -9.13 -3.63
C ARG A 125 0.36 -8.61 -4.63
N LYS A 126 0.14 -8.83 -5.93
CA LYS A 126 1.04 -8.30 -6.98
C LYS A 126 1.09 -6.76 -6.94
N ALA A 127 -0.08 -6.12 -6.85
CA ALA A 127 -0.15 -4.67 -6.76
C ALA A 127 0.50 -4.14 -5.47
N ASP A 128 0.31 -4.84 -4.34
CA ASP A 128 0.92 -4.52 -3.05
C ASP A 128 2.44 -4.57 -3.09
N GLU A 129 3.00 -5.64 -3.64
CA GLU A 129 4.45 -5.81 -3.81
C GLU A 129 5.04 -4.69 -4.67
N GLU A 130 4.38 -4.31 -5.76
CA GLU A 130 4.82 -3.22 -6.64
C GLU A 130 4.79 -1.85 -5.93
N VAL A 131 3.70 -1.55 -5.21
CA VAL A 131 3.57 -0.32 -4.42
C VAL A 131 4.63 -0.24 -3.33
N LEU A 132 4.79 -1.30 -2.53
CA LEU A 132 5.74 -1.32 -1.41
C LEU A 132 7.19 -1.25 -1.89
N ALA A 133 7.54 -1.93 -3.00
CA ALA A 133 8.86 -1.86 -3.59
C ALA A 133 9.26 -0.44 -4.02
N LEU A 134 8.30 0.35 -4.48
CA LEU A 134 8.52 1.77 -4.80
C LEU A 134 8.53 2.64 -3.53
N ALA A 135 7.58 2.44 -2.62
CA ALA A 135 7.42 3.26 -1.43
C ALA A 135 8.67 3.30 -0.55
N VAL A 136 9.32 2.14 -0.33
CA VAL A 136 10.51 2.06 0.54
C VAL A 136 11.79 2.71 -0.05
N GLN A 137 11.78 3.09 -1.32
CA GLN A 137 12.92 3.77 -1.94
C GLN A 137 13.00 5.25 -1.57
N ASN A 138 11.87 5.90 -1.34
CA ASN A 138 11.74 7.28 -0.89
C ASN A 138 12.57 8.29 -1.71
N THR A 139 12.63 8.12 -3.05
CA THR A 139 13.52 8.93 -3.89
C THR A 139 13.13 10.40 -3.92
N ASN A 140 11.83 10.72 -3.85
CA ASN A 140 11.39 12.11 -3.80
C ASN A 140 11.77 12.79 -2.47
N LEU A 141 11.64 12.08 -1.33
CA LEU A 141 12.07 12.60 -0.03
C LEU A 141 13.57 12.84 0.02
N LYS A 142 14.37 11.92 -0.54
CA LYS A 142 15.83 12.07 -0.66
C LYS A 142 16.20 13.25 -1.54
N ALA A 143 15.50 13.44 -2.67
CA ALA A 143 15.70 14.57 -3.55
C ALA A 143 15.38 15.90 -2.84
N PHE A 144 14.30 15.97 -2.07
CA PHE A 144 13.98 17.14 -1.23
C PHE A 144 15.08 17.41 -0.19
N ALA A 145 15.52 16.37 0.53
CA ALA A 145 16.58 16.53 1.53
C ALA A 145 17.88 17.09 0.90
N LEU A 146 18.27 16.61 -0.28
CA LEU A 146 19.42 17.13 -1.01
C LEU A 146 19.21 18.58 -1.47
N SER A 147 18.02 18.91 -1.97
CA SER A 147 17.71 20.26 -2.47
C SER A 147 17.72 21.31 -1.38
N PHE A 148 17.16 21.02 -0.20
CA PHE A 148 17.04 21.98 0.90
C PHE A 148 18.20 21.93 1.91
N GLY A 149 19.02 20.89 1.89
CA GLY A 149 20.25 20.77 2.67
C GLY A 149 21.49 21.10 1.82
N PRO A 150 22.19 20.09 1.27
CA PRO A 150 23.47 20.28 0.57
C PRO A 150 23.45 21.29 -0.57
N ALA A 151 22.36 21.34 -1.37
CA ALA A 151 22.26 22.33 -2.45
C ALA A 151 22.16 23.78 -1.91
N SER A 152 21.37 23.99 -0.87
CA SER A 152 21.25 25.29 -0.22
C SER A 152 22.56 25.73 0.43
N GLU A 153 23.29 24.81 1.05
CA GLU A 153 24.61 25.07 1.64
C GLU A 153 25.63 25.49 0.57
N ALA A 154 25.65 24.81 -0.59
CA ALA A 154 26.52 25.16 -1.69
C ALA A 154 26.20 26.56 -2.27
N LEU A 155 24.91 26.89 -2.37
CA LEU A 155 24.49 28.23 -2.80
C LEU A 155 24.87 29.30 -1.78
N ALA A 156 24.77 29.06 -0.48
CA ALA A 156 25.22 29.98 0.57
C ALA A 156 26.74 30.22 0.47
N LYS A 157 27.55 29.17 0.19
CA LYS A 157 28.99 29.32 -0.08
C LYS A 157 29.24 30.18 -1.32
N MET A 158 28.47 29.97 -2.40
CA MET A 158 28.56 30.77 -3.62
C MET A 158 28.25 32.24 -3.33
N GLU A 159 27.17 32.53 -2.60
CA GLU A 159 26.82 33.90 -2.20
C GLU A 159 27.93 34.56 -1.36
N GLN A 160 28.46 33.83 -0.36
CA GLN A 160 29.57 34.28 0.46
C GLN A 160 30.82 34.62 -0.38
N ALA A 161 31.14 33.79 -1.37
CA ALA A 161 32.27 33.99 -2.27
C ALA A 161 32.07 35.21 -3.19
N LEU A 162 30.85 35.58 -3.53
CA LEU A 162 30.50 36.76 -4.34
C LEU A 162 30.42 38.05 -3.51
N ARG A 163 30.36 38.02 -2.20
CA ARG A 163 30.21 39.19 -1.32
C ARG A 163 31.26 40.27 -1.57
N PRO A 164 32.57 39.98 -1.71
CA PRO A 164 33.57 41.00 -2.01
C PRO A 164 33.32 41.74 -3.34
N VAL A 165 32.77 41.00 -4.35
CA VAL A 165 32.42 41.60 -5.65
C VAL A 165 31.25 42.57 -5.51
N PHE A 166 30.23 42.22 -4.72
CA PHE A 166 29.09 43.08 -4.44
C PHE A 166 29.52 44.35 -3.65
N GLU A 167 30.35 44.20 -2.62
CA GLU A 167 30.84 45.30 -1.79
C GLU A 167 31.71 46.29 -2.61
N ALA A 168 32.44 45.78 -3.61
CA ALA A 168 33.18 46.64 -4.51
C ALA A 168 32.30 47.37 -5.55
N GLY A 169 31.12 46.85 -5.86
CA GLY A 169 30.26 47.31 -6.96
C GLY A 169 29.78 48.76 -6.85
N GLY A 170 29.72 49.33 -5.63
CA GLY A 170 29.36 50.72 -5.37
C GLY A 170 30.42 51.76 -5.79
N LYS A 171 31.59 51.32 -6.21
CA LYS A 171 32.73 52.23 -6.54
C LYS A 171 32.74 52.73 -8.00
N GLY A 172 31.76 52.33 -8.81
CA GLY A 172 31.60 52.73 -10.21
C GLY A 172 32.44 51.96 -11.22
N GLY A 173 32.18 52.16 -12.52
CA GLY A 173 32.96 51.58 -13.62
C GLY A 173 32.93 50.03 -13.65
N LYS A 174 34.11 49.43 -13.84
CA LYS A 174 34.28 47.96 -13.95
C LYS A 174 33.79 47.18 -12.73
N SER A 175 33.81 47.79 -11.53
CA SER A 175 33.31 47.13 -10.32
C SER A 175 31.77 47.00 -10.31
N THR A 176 31.07 47.97 -10.90
CA THR A 176 29.61 47.89 -11.08
C THR A 176 29.23 46.82 -12.09
N GLU A 177 29.99 46.67 -13.18
CA GLU A 177 29.79 45.61 -14.17
C GLU A 177 30.02 44.20 -13.55
N ALA A 178 31.09 44.05 -12.75
CA ALA A 178 31.37 42.82 -12.03
C ALA A 178 30.25 42.46 -11.05
N ALA A 179 29.74 43.45 -10.28
CA ALA A 179 28.61 43.20 -9.39
C ALA A 179 27.32 42.78 -10.14
N LEU A 180 27.07 43.33 -11.33
CA LEU A 180 25.96 42.91 -12.18
C LEU A 180 26.13 41.44 -12.68
N LEU A 181 27.34 41.07 -13.11
CA LEU A 181 27.65 39.68 -13.50
C LEU A 181 27.46 38.72 -12.32
N ALA A 182 27.95 39.08 -11.14
CA ALA A 182 27.78 38.31 -9.90
C ALA A 182 26.30 38.15 -9.53
N SER A 183 25.51 39.22 -9.64
CA SER A 183 24.07 39.19 -9.37
C SER A 183 23.32 38.27 -10.34
N ARG A 184 23.64 38.32 -11.64
CA ARG A 184 23.06 37.44 -12.67
C ARG A 184 23.41 36.00 -12.40
N ALA A 185 24.66 35.70 -12.04
CA ALA A 185 25.08 34.33 -11.71
C ALA A 185 24.33 33.77 -10.48
N LEU A 186 24.27 34.56 -9.38
CA LEU A 186 23.55 34.12 -8.17
C LEU A 186 22.07 33.93 -8.45
N THR A 187 21.42 34.84 -9.17
CA THR A 187 20.01 34.72 -9.56
C THR A 187 19.77 33.49 -10.43
N GLY A 188 20.65 33.18 -11.36
CA GLY A 188 20.58 31.99 -12.19
C GLY A 188 20.64 30.69 -11.35
N ALA A 189 21.58 30.62 -10.39
CA ALA A 189 21.72 29.49 -9.49
C ALA A 189 20.48 29.31 -8.58
N LEU A 190 19.92 30.37 -8.04
CA LEU A 190 18.67 30.35 -7.27
C LEU A 190 17.47 29.93 -8.13
N ARG A 191 17.44 30.28 -9.42
CA ARG A 191 16.42 29.80 -10.36
C ARG A 191 16.50 28.29 -10.55
N ILE A 192 17.71 27.71 -10.65
CA ILE A 192 17.88 26.26 -10.72
C ILE A 192 17.33 25.60 -9.47
N GLN A 193 17.70 26.10 -8.28
CA GLN A 193 17.18 25.58 -7.01
C GLN A 193 15.65 25.66 -6.93
N ALA A 194 15.06 26.77 -7.35
CA ALA A 194 13.62 26.95 -7.36
C ALA A 194 12.88 25.96 -8.29
N LEU A 195 13.58 25.41 -9.29
CA LEU A 195 13.04 24.37 -10.18
C LEU A 195 13.14 22.96 -9.61
N HIS A 196 13.89 22.74 -8.52
CA HIS A 196 13.99 21.40 -7.91
C HIS A 196 12.62 20.94 -7.38
N ALA A 197 11.91 21.75 -6.59
CA ALA A 197 10.64 21.32 -5.98
C ALA A 197 9.58 20.95 -7.04
N PRO A 198 9.28 21.79 -8.05
CA PRO A 198 8.34 21.37 -9.10
C PRO A 198 8.81 20.15 -9.89
N HIS A 199 10.13 19.96 -10.09
CA HIS A 199 10.65 18.74 -10.74
C HIS A 199 10.45 17.50 -9.88
N ILE A 200 10.69 17.59 -8.57
CA ILE A 200 10.54 16.46 -7.63
C ILE A 200 9.08 15.98 -7.52
N THR A 201 8.12 16.89 -7.65
CA THR A 201 6.69 16.57 -7.52
C THR A 201 5.99 16.29 -8.86
N GLU A 202 6.69 16.48 -9.98
CA GLU A 202 6.10 16.31 -11.32
C GLU A 202 5.87 14.82 -11.64
N LYS A 203 4.72 14.52 -12.26
CA LYS A 203 4.36 13.17 -12.71
C LYS A 203 4.72 12.92 -14.18
N SER A 204 4.76 13.97 -14.97
CA SER A 204 4.94 13.91 -16.43
C SER A 204 6.41 14.01 -16.80
N ASP A 205 6.95 12.97 -17.44
CA ASP A 205 8.33 12.99 -17.97
C ASP A 205 8.55 14.16 -18.95
N ALA A 206 7.56 14.49 -19.78
CA ALA A 206 7.66 15.61 -20.71
C ALA A 206 7.79 16.98 -19.99
N ARG A 207 7.07 17.16 -18.87
CA ARG A 207 7.21 18.36 -18.04
C ARG A 207 8.53 18.41 -17.27
N MET A 208 9.01 17.25 -16.81
CA MET A 208 10.36 17.15 -16.23
C MET A 208 11.41 17.58 -17.27
N ASP A 209 11.30 17.15 -18.54
CA ASP A 209 12.20 17.57 -19.61
C ASP A 209 12.19 19.09 -19.82
N GLU A 210 11.02 19.73 -19.73
CA GLU A 210 10.91 21.19 -19.82
C GLU A 210 11.58 21.90 -18.63
N LEU A 211 11.42 21.38 -17.42
CA LEU A 211 12.07 21.92 -16.23
C LEU A 211 13.60 21.76 -16.32
N GLU A 212 14.10 20.63 -16.80
CA GLU A 212 15.53 20.41 -17.00
C GLU A 212 16.11 21.31 -18.08
N LYS A 213 15.40 21.58 -19.19
CA LYS A 213 15.81 22.57 -20.19
C LYS A 213 15.96 23.97 -19.59
N ARG A 214 15.03 24.34 -18.69
CA ARG A 214 15.10 25.63 -17.98
C ARG A 214 16.28 25.68 -17.01
N MET A 215 16.58 24.58 -16.29
CA MET A 215 17.77 24.48 -15.45
C MET A 215 19.05 24.60 -16.28
N ALA A 216 19.12 23.90 -17.42
CA ALA A 216 20.27 23.96 -18.33
C ALA A 216 20.48 25.38 -18.93
N GLN A 217 19.40 26.12 -19.22
CA GLN A 217 19.53 27.48 -19.67
C GLN A 217 20.06 28.41 -18.56
N ALA A 218 19.56 28.25 -17.33
CA ALA A 218 20.06 29.00 -16.18
C ALA A 218 21.52 28.65 -15.85
N ASP A 219 21.95 27.38 -15.99
CA ASP A 219 23.37 26.97 -15.84
C ASP A 219 24.29 27.72 -16.80
N LYS A 220 23.90 27.87 -18.07
CA LYS A 220 24.68 28.65 -19.05
C LYS A 220 24.83 30.11 -18.62
N GLU A 221 23.75 30.71 -18.09
CA GLU A 221 23.78 32.10 -17.59
C GLU A 221 24.69 32.25 -16.36
N VAL A 222 24.65 31.29 -15.43
CA VAL A 222 25.54 31.27 -14.25
C VAL A 222 26.99 31.15 -14.68
N ARG A 223 27.34 30.18 -15.54
CA ARG A 223 28.72 29.97 -16.01
C ARG A 223 29.27 31.20 -16.78
N ALA A 224 28.44 31.80 -17.61
CA ALA A 224 28.81 33.00 -18.34
C ALA A 224 29.06 34.18 -17.37
N GLY A 225 28.19 34.38 -16.36
CA GLY A 225 28.37 35.41 -15.35
C GLY A 225 29.64 35.21 -14.52
N LEU A 226 29.87 33.98 -14.01
CA LEU A 226 31.06 33.67 -13.20
C LEU A 226 32.35 33.73 -14.03
N GLY A 227 32.32 33.26 -15.28
CA GLY A 227 33.43 33.35 -16.21
C GLY A 227 33.85 34.80 -16.52
N GLY A 228 32.85 35.70 -16.68
CA GLY A 228 33.08 37.14 -16.87
C GLY A 228 33.75 37.85 -15.68
N LEU A 229 33.70 37.28 -14.47
CA LEU A 229 34.38 37.79 -13.27
C LEU A 229 35.88 37.43 -13.24
N GLY A 230 36.35 36.53 -14.09
CA GLY A 230 37.72 36.04 -14.10
C GLY A 230 38.17 35.44 -12.76
N SER A 231 39.32 35.82 -12.26
CA SER A 231 39.85 35.30 -10.98
C SER A 231 38.98 35.62 -9.78
N SER A 232 38.25 36.74 -9.80
CA SER A 232 37.31 37.10 -8.72
C SER A 232 36.10 36.19 -8.63
N GLY A 233 35.72 35.49 -9.73
CA GLY A 233 34.63 34.54 -9.78
C GLY A 233 35.03 33.10 -9.42
N ALA A 234 36.33 32.76 -9.39
CA ALA A 234 36.79 31.40 -9.20
C ALA A 234 36.31 30.72 -7.92
N PRO A 235 36.30 31.35 -6.72
CA PRO A 235 35.76 30.74 -5.51
C PRO A 235 34.26 30.47 -5.62
N ALA A 236 33.51 31.38 -6.24
CA ALA A 236 32.07 31.17 -6.47
C ALA A 236 31.78 30.08 -7.50
N LEU A 237 32.62 29.92 -8.52
CA LEU A 237 32.51 28.83 -9.48
C LEU A 237 32.74 27.49 -8.80
N THR A 238 33.71 27.35 -7.90
CA THR A 238 33.93 26.12 -7.13
C THR A 238 32.68 25.74 -6.32
N ALA A 239 32.10 26.71 -5.60
CA ALA A 239 30.86 26.47 -4.83
C ALA A 239 29.65 26.12 -5.74
N TYR A 240 29.58 26.76 -6.91
CA TYR A 240 28.56 26.44 -7.91
C TYR A 240 28.72 25.01 -8.49
N GLU A 241 29.92 24.55 -8.68
CA GLU A 241 30.19 23.16 -9.12
C GLU A 241 29.76 22.14 -8.07
N GLU A 242 29.92 22.44 -6.76
CA GLU A 242 29.36 21.64 -5.67
C GLU A 242 27.82 21.62 -5.77
N PHE A 243 27.20 22.78 -5.96
CA PHE A 243 25.74 22.87 -6.18
C PHE A 243 25.28 22.03 -7.38
N GLN A 244 25.98 22.11 -8.50
CA GLN A 244 25.62 21.33 -9.70
C GLN A 244 25.73 19.84 -9.50
N LYS A 245 26.73 19.34 -8.77
CA LYS A 245 26.81 17.90 -8.41
C LYS A 245 25.58 17.45 -7.62
N VAL A 246 25.13 18.25 -6.66
CA VAL A 246 23.91 17.96 -5.90
C VAL A 246 22.67 18.05 -6.80
N THR A 247 22.58 19.05 -7.66
CA THR A 247 21.47 19.21 -8.61
C THR A 247 21.31 18.00 -9.53
N VAL A 248 22.41 17.45 -10.06
CA VAL A 248 22.38 16.22 -10.87
C VAL A 248 21.79 15.05 -10.10
N GLU A 249 22.16 14.90 -8.83
CA GLU A 249 21.60 13.81 -8.00
C GLU A 249 20.14 14.07 -7.64
N VAL A 250 19.73 15.31 -7.36
CA VAL A 250 18.33 15.69 -7.17
C VAL A 250 17.49 15.30 -8.40
N VAL A 251 17.94 15.67 -9.60
CA VAL A 251 17.26 15.33 -10.85
C VAL A 251 17.18 13.82 -11.04
N ARG A 252 18.28 13.10 -10.81
CA ARG A 252 18.31 11.62 -10.93
C ARG A 252 17.31 10.94 -10.00
N LEU A 253 17.26 11.33 -8.73
CA LEU A 253 16.31 10.78 -7.73
C LEU A 253 14.87 11.15 -8.08
N SER A 254 14.66 12.39 -8.50
CA SER A 254 13.36 12.89 -8.93
C SER A 254 12.82 12.13 -10.14
N ARG A 255 13.66 11.79 -11.12
CA ARG A 255 13.28 10.98 -12.27
C ARG A 255 12.83 9.55 -11.91
N LEU A 256 13.36 8.95 -10.85
CA LEU A 256 12.86 7.68 -10.32
C LEU A 256 11.44 7.82 -9.78
N ASN A 257 11.13 8.94 -9.16
CA ASN A 257 9.79 9.38 -8.78
C ASN A 257 8.97 8.35 -7.99
N THR A 258 9.64 7.61 -7.09
CA THR A 258 9.05 6.40 -6.50
C THR A 258 7.91 6.68 -5.54
N ASN A 259 7.96 7.78 -4.76
CA ASN A 259 6.87 8.16 -3.87
C ASN A 259 5.61 8.55 -4.65
N VAL A 260 5.76 9.31 -5.74
CA VAL A 260 4.63 9.72 -6.59
C VAL A 260 4.02 8.52 -7.32
N ARG A 261 4.86 7.63 -7.86
CA ARG A 261 4.42 6.40 -8.55
C ARG A 261 3.74 5.42 -7.61
N SER A 262 4.29 5.21 -6.42
CA SER A 262 3.67 4.34 -5.41
C SER A 262 2.31 4.87 -4.97
N LEU A 263 2.19 6.18 -4.76
CA LEU A 263 0.92 6.83 -4.42
C LEU A 263 -0.12 6.66 -5.53
N ASP A 264 0.27 6.85 -6.78
CA ASP A 264 -0.62 6.69 -7.93
C ASP A 264 -1.13 5.25 -8.08
N LEU A 265 -0.26 4.26 -7.93
CA LEU A 265 -0.63 2.84 -7.92
C LEU A 265 -1.53 2.49 -6.73
N SER A 266 -1.21 2.98 -5.53
CA SER A 266 -1.97 2.76 -4.31
C SER A 266 -3.40 3.29 -4.43
N LEU A 267 -3.58 4.53 -4.86
CA LEU A 267 -4.89 5.18 -4.99
C LEU A 267 -5.65 4.75 -6.26
N GLY A 268 -4.95 4.29 -7.28
CA GLY A 268 -5.53 3.89 -8.56
C GLY A 268 -5.89 2.40 -8.63
N ARG A 269 -4.92 1.59 -9.04
CA ARG A 269 -5.10 0.14 -9.30
C ARG A 269 -5.44 -0.62 -8.03
N LYS A 270 -4.72 -0.38 -6.94
CA LYS A 270 -4.85 -1.18 -5.71
C LYS A 270 -6.20 -1.00 -5.03
N VAL A 271 -6.74 0.23 -4.97
CA VAL A 271 -8.08 0.49 -4.41
C VAL A 271 -9.16 -0.30 -5.15
N LYS A 272 -9.07 -0.40 -6.48
CA LYS A 272 -10.04 -1.17 -7.27
C LYS A 272 -9.97 -2.66 -6.97
N VAL A 273 -8.77 -3.21 -6.88
CA VAL A 273 -8.57 -4.64 -6.58
C VAL A 273 -8.99 -4.95 -5.14
N LEU A 274 -8.70 -4.06 -4.18
CA LEU A 274 -9.17 -4.20 -2.80
C LEU A 274 -10.70 -4.27 -2.73
N ALA A 275 -11.41 -3.43 -3.49
CA ALA A 275 -12.87 -3.44 -3.54
C ALA A 275 -13.42 -4.78 -4.08
N VAL A 276 -12.78 -5.36 -5.10
CA VAL A 276 -13.15 -6.69 -5.63
C VAL A 276 -12.93 -7.79 -4.58
N CYS A 277 -11.81 -7.76 -3.85
CA CYS A 277 -11.56 -8.68 -2.74
C CYS A 277 -12.63 -8.56 -1.64
N ASP A 278 -12.97 -7.32 -1.25
CA ASP A 278 -13.97 -7.06 -0.22
C ASP A 278 -15.35 -7.53 -0.64
N GLU A 279 -15.78 -7.26 -1.86
CA GLU A 279 -17.05 -7.75 -2.42
C GLU A 279 -17.11 -9.28 -2.42
N ALA A 280 -16.04 -9.96 -2.83
CA ALA A 280 -15.98 -11.42 -2.83
C ALA A 280 -16.09 -12.00 -1.41
N LEU A 281 -15.41 -11.41 -0.42
CA LEU A 281 -15.49 -11.82 0.98
C LEU A 281 -16.88 -11.56 1.58
N LEU A 282 -17.50 -10.42 1.30
CA LEU A 282 -18.87 -10.11 1.73
C LEU A 282 -19.87 -11.10 1.12
N GLY A 283 -19.72 -11.40 -0.15
CA GLY A 283 -20.55 -12.41 -0.82
C GLY A 283 -20.38 -13.80 -0.23
N LEU A 284 -19.14 -14.20 0.11
CA LEU A 284 -18.84 -15.46 0.77
C LEU A 284 -19.48 -15.53 2.15
N LYS A 285 -19.38 -14.47 2.95
CA LYS A 285 -20.02 -14.37 4.28
C LYS A 285 -21.55 -14.47 4.21
N ALA A 286 -22.17 -13.79 3.24
CA ALA A 286 -23.62 -13.81 3.05
C ALA A 286 -24.14 -15.23 2.68
N ASN A 287 -23.39 -15.97 1.84
CA ASN A 287 -23.70 -17.36 1.49
C ASN A 287 -23.70 -18.26 2.73
N LEU A 288 -22.70 -18.14 3.61
CA LEU A 288 -22.58 -18.91 4.86
C LEU A 288 -23.71 -18.59 5.85
N GLY A 289 -24.11 -17.30 5.97
CA GLY A 289 -25.20 -16.87 6.86
C GLY A 289 -26.60 -17.29 6.36
N GLY A 290 -26.80 -17.38 5.04
CA GLY A 290 -28.07 -17.78 4.42
C GLY A 290 -28.44 -19.25 4.59
N LEU A 291 -27.47 -20.13 4.85
CA LEU A 291 -27.67 -21.55 5.08
C LEU A 291 -28.29 -21.83 6.47
N GLY A 292 -27.93 -21.02 7.49
CA GLY A 292 -28.52 -21.12 8.84
C GLY A 292 -30.03 -20.80 8.89
N VAL A 293 -30.52 -19.93 8.03
CA VAL A 293 -31.95 -19.53 7.98
C VAL A 293 -32.80 -20.55 7.18
N LYS A 294 -32.21 -21.21 6.19
CA LYS A 294 -32.91 -22.26 5.39
C LYS A 294 -33.04 -23.60 6.13
N ALA A 295 -32.19 -23.89 7.10
CA ALA A 295 -32.24 -25.11 7.90
C ALA A 295 -33.29 -25.06 9.04
N THR A 296 -33.84 -23.89 9.34
CA THR A 296 -34.85 -23.67 10.39
C THR A 296 -36.28 -23.47 9.85
N ARG A 297 -36.50 -23.62 8.54
CA ARG A 297 -37.82 -23.71 7.90
C ARG A 297 -38.02 -25.10 7.27
#